data_da08e9eb23a1879a40c6982147208f59
#
_entry.id   da08e9eb23a1879a40c6982147208f59
#
_cell.length_a   1.000
_cell.length_b   1.000
_cell.length_c   1.000
_cell.angle_alpha   90.00
_cell.angle_beta   90.00
_cell.angle_gamma   90.00
#
_symmetry.space_group_name_H-M   'P 1'
#
loop_
_entity.id
_entity.type
_entity.pdbx_description
1 polymer ?
#
loop_
_entity_poly.entity_id
_entity_poly.type
_entity_poly.pdbx_seq_one_letter_code
_entity_poly.pdbx_strand_id
1 'polypeptide(L)'
;MIAHRVKVLAIASSVKIVAARVWSDYDVLLADLDGVVYEGSAAIKDAPEAILALQEQGLPIGYVTNNSSRKPETISAQLAGFGVHCNPEDIIGSGKTGVDILKTLVPAGSKVLVVGGEGLRARVIEGGFELVS
;
A
#
# COMPACT_ATOMS: atom_id res chain seq x y z
N MET A 1 18.71 -8.36 -26.27
CA MET A 1 18.12 -7.63 -25.12
C MET A 1 16.83 -8.34 -24.77
N ILE A 2 16.87 -9.25 -23.77
CA ILE A 2 15.71 -10.07 -23.36
C ILE A 2 14.89 -9.17 -22.44
N ALA A 3 13.72 -8.73 -22.92
CA ALA A 3 12.76 -8.02 -22.08
C ALA A 3 12.26 -8.98 -20.98
N HIS A 4 12.75 -8.81 -19.77
CA HIS A 4 12.18 -9.50 -18.60
C HIS A 4 10.76 -8.97 -18.41
N ARG A 5 9.80 -9.81 -18.65
CA ARG A 5 8.39 -9.52 -18.40
C ARG A 5 8.18 -9.68 -16.89
N VAL A 6 8.10 -8.56 -16.16
CA VAL A 6 7.74 -8.57 -14.74
C VAL A 6 6.33 -9.15 -14.60
N LYS A 7 6.19 -10.17 -13.77
CA LYS A 7 4.89 -10.75 -13.44
C LYS A 7 4.49 -10.26 -12.05
N VAL A 8 3.34 -9.60 -11.98
CA VAL A 8 2.78 -9.06 -10.74
C VAL A 8 1.61 -9.92 -10.31
N LEU A 9 1.63 -10.38 -9.06
CA LEU A 9 0.47 -10.99 -8.42
C LEU A 9 -0.26 -9.91 -7.59
N ALA A 10 -1.52 -9.64 -7.91
CA ALA A 10 -2.37 -8.75 -7.13
C ALA A 10 -3.44 -9.57 -6.40
N ILE A 11 -3.49 -9.43 -5.08
CA ILE A 11 -4.52 -10.08 -4.25
C ILE A 11 -5.46 -9.00 -3.74
N ALA A 12 -6.71 -9.05 -4.18
CA ALA A 12 -7.77 -8.08 -3.86
C ALA A 12 -8.94 -8.68 -3.05
N SER A 13 -8.89 -9.96 -2.70
CA SER A 13 -9.89 -10.61 -1.85
C SER A 13 -9.39 -11.97 -1.35
N SER A 14 -9.96 -12.46 -0.24
CA SER A 14 -9.56 -13.66 0.49
C SER A 14 -9.36 -14.88 -0.42
N VAL A 15 -8.18 -15.01 -0.99
CA VAL A 15 -7.75 -16.23 -1.66
C VAL A 15 -6.99 -17.05 -0.64
N LYS A 16 -7.48 -18.24 -0.30
CA LYS A 16 -6.67 -19.23 0.38
C LYS A 16 -5.48 -19.50 -0.51
N ILE A 17 -4.29 -19.06 -0.09
CA ILE A 17 -3.04 -19.46 -0.72
C ILE A 17 -2.87 -20.94 -0.37
N VAL A 18 -3.49 -21.79 -1.16
CA VAL A 18 -3.32 -23.24 -1.07
C VAL A 18 -2.05 -23.58 -1.83
N ALA A 19 -1.06 -23.90 -1.03
CA ALA A 19 0.06 -24.79 -1.32
C ALA A 19 0.86 -24.58 -2.62
N ALA A 20 2.16 -24.40 -2.37
CA ALA A 20 3.26 -24.84 -3.20
C ALA A 20 3.41 -24.18 -4.57
N ARG A 21 4.24 -23.12 -4.60
CA ARG A 21 4.96 -22.64 -5.78
C ARG A 21 4.22 -21.79 -6.80
N VAL A 22 3.00 -21.34 -6.55
CA VAL A 22 2.31 -20.39 -7.47
C VAL A 22 3.09 -19.06 -7.57
N TRP A 23 3.73 -18.64 -6.49
CA TRP A 23 4.50 -17.39 -6.44
C TRP A 23 5.85 -17.45 -7.14
N SER A 24 6.42 -18.65 -7.38
CA SER A 24 7.72 -18.77 -8.07
C SER A 24 7.71 -18.23 -9.50
N ASP A 25 6.52 -18.02 -10.05
CA ASP A 25 6.33 -17.45 -11.38
C ASP A 25 6.16 -15.92 -11.35
N TYR A 26 6.21 -15.30 -10.16
CA TYR A 26 5.99 -13.86 -9.98
C TYR A 26 7.23 -13.19 -9.38
N ASP A 27 7.48 -11.97 -9.78
CA ASP A 27 8.61 -11.15 -9.33
C ASP A 27 8.25 -10.29 -8.12
N VAL A 28 6.97 -9.99 -7.92
CA VAL A 28 6.46 -9.14 -6.85
C VAL A 28 5.00 -9.47 -6.54
N LEU A 29 4.64 -9.37 -5.26
CA LEU A 29 3.26 -9.39 -4.78
C LEU A 29 2.77 -7.96 -4.53
N LEU A 30 1.57 -7.62 -5.00
CA LEU A 30 0.82 -6.46 -4.52
C LEU A 30 -0.37 -6.93 -3.69
N ALA A 31 -0.37 -6.58 -2.42
CA ALA A 31 -1.41 -6.95 -1.47
C ALA A 31 -2.27 -5.73 -1.14
N ASP A 32 -3.59 -5.84 -1.32
CA ASP A 32 -4.53 -4.89 -0.73
C ASP A 32 -4.57 -5.10 0.79
N LEU A 33 -4.89 -4.06 1.54
CA LEU A 33 -4.83 -4.07 3.00
C LEU A 33 -6.20 -4.31 3.64
N ASP A 34 -7.15 -3.40 3.44
CA ASP A 34 -8.47 -3.48 4.07
C ASP A 34 -9.29 -4.63 3.47
N GLY A 35 -9.75 -5.57 4.32
CA GLY A 35 -10.50 -6.75 3.90
C GLY A 35 -9.64 -7.88 3.32
N VAL A 36 -8.31 -7.72 3.26
CA VAL A 36 -7.37 -8.74 2.78
C VAL A 36 -6.34 -9.10 3.86
N VAL A 37 -5.64 -8.13 4.41
CA VAL A 37 -4.65 -8.35 5.47
C VAL A 37 -5.24 -8.09 6.84
N TYR A 38 -6.06 -7.08 6.97
CA TYR A 38 -6.76 -6.74 8.22
C TYR A 38 -8.17 -6.18 7.95
N GLU A 39 -8.98 -6.15 8.99
CA GLU A 39 -10.25 -5.45 9.06
C GLU A 39 -10.25 -4.57 10.30
N GLY A 40 -10.27 -3.26 10.12
CA GLY A 40 -10.11 -2.31 11.20
C GLY A 40 -8.76 -2.47 11.92
N SER A 41 -8.81 -2.89 13.19
CA SER A 41 -7.60 -3.14 14.02
C SER A 41 -7.21 -4.62 14.11
N ALA A 42 -7.99 -5.54 13.54
CA ALA A 42 -7.79 -6.96 13.65
C ALA A 42 -7.19 -7.56 12.36
N ALA A 43 -6.20 -8.43 12.50
CA ALA A 43 -5.67 -9.18 11.37
C ALA A 43 -6.73 -10.17 10.83
N ILE A 44 -6.78 -10.32 9.52
CA ILE A 44 -7.54 -11.40 8.90
C ILE A 44 -6.81 -12.71 9.13
N LYS A 45 -7.57 -13.72 9.53
CA LYS A 45 -7.02 -15.04 9.86
C LYS A 45 -6.13 -15.56 8.72
N ASP A 46 -4.97 -16.08 9.08
CA ASP A 46 -3.96 -16.69 8.20
C ASP A 46 -3.29 -15.72 7.19
N ALA A 47 -3.70 -14.43 7.12
CA ALA A 47 -3.15 -13.49 6.16
C ALA A 47 -1.73 -13.00 6.55
N PRO A 48 -1.45 -12.60 7.81
CA PRO A 48 -0.10 -12.22 8.20
C PRO A 48 0.90 -13.35 8.04
N GLU A 49 0.53 -14.57 8.42
CA GLU A 49 1.38 -15.75 8.32
C GLU A 49 1.71 -16.08 6.86
N ALA A 50 0.74 -15.94 5.96
CA ALA A 50 0.95 -16.15 4.54
C ALA A 50 1.91 -15.11 3.95
N ILE A 51 1.76 -13.83 4.34
CA ILE A 51 2.65 -12.75 3.91
C ILE A 51 4.07 -13.00 4.43
N LEU A 52 4.22 -13.32 5.72
CA LEU A 52 5.52 -13.60 6.31
C LEU A 52 6.22 -14.77 5.61
N ALA A 53 5.50 -15.85 5.32
CA ALA A 53 6.06 -17.00 4.59
C ALA A 53 6.55 -16.63 3.17
N LEU A 54 5.91 -15.68 2.50
CA LEU A 54 6.36 -15.17 1.20
C LEU A 54 7.58 -14.26 1.33
N GLN A 55 7.63 -13.41 2.36
CA GLN A 55 8.78 -12.57 2.67
C GLN A 55 10.03 -13.41 2.98
N GLU A 56 9.89 -14.48 3.77
CA GLU A 56 10.97 -15.42 4.09
C GLU A 56 11.53 -16.13 2.84
N GLN A 57 10.74 -16.25 1.79
CA GLN A 57 11.16 -16.78 0.51
C GLN A 57 11.76 -15.72 -0.43
N GLY A 58 11.87 -14.48 0.04
CA GLY A 58 12.50 -13.38 -0.69
C GLY A 58 11.60 -12.73 -1.74
N LEU A 59 10.27 -12.99 -1.72
CA LEU A 59 9.34 -12.31 -2.63
C LEU A 59 9.14 -10.86 -2.16
N PRO A 60 9.45 -9.85 -2.99
CA PRO A 60 9.14 -8.46 -2.68
C PRO A 60 7.62 -8.26 -2.57
N ILE A 61 7.19 -7.50 -1.57
CA ILE A 61 5.76 -7.23 -1.34
C ILE A 61 5.52 -5.74 -1.25
N GLY A 62 4.66 -5.21 -2.12
CA GLY A 62 4.10 -3.87 -2.02
C GLY A 62 2.68 -3.94 -1.46
N TYR A 63 2.33 -2.99 -0.61
CA TYR A 63 1.00 -2.90 -0.01
C TYR A 63 0.22 -1.75 -0.62
N VAL A 64 -1.01 -2.01 -1.04
CA VAL A 64 -1.87 -1.00 -1.68
C VAL A 64 -3.05 -0.71 -0.77
N THR A 65 -3.41 0.56 -0.65
CA THR A 65 -4.60 0.96 0.11
C THR A 65 -5.32 2.12 -0.54
N ASN A 66 -6.63 2.05 -0.60
CA ASN A 66 -7.50 3.15 -0.96
C ASN A 66 -7.79 4.10 0.24
N ASN A 67 -7.36 3.74 1.43
CA ASN A 67 -7.53 4.58 2.62
C ASN A 67 -6.50 5.72 2.63
N SER A 68 -6.93 6.91 2.21
CA SER A 68 -6.09 8.12 2.19
C SER A 68 -6.00 8.84 3.55
N SER A 69 -6.76 8.40 4.57
CA SER A 69 -6.82 9.07 5.86
C SER A 69 -5.68 8.71 6.80
N ARG A 70 -5.00 7.58 6.59
CA ARG A 70 -3.93 7.07 7.43
C ARG A 70 -2.56 7.31 6.80
N LYS A 71 -1.57 7.59 7.66
CA LYS A 71 -0.17 7.71 7.23
C LYS A 71 0.46 6.33 7.05
N PRO A 72 1.39 6.15 6.10
CA PRO A 72 2.11 4.89 5.91
C PRO A 72 2.80 4.38 7.18
N GLU A 73 3.36 5.27 8.00
CA GLU A 73 4.00 4.93 9.26
C GLU A 73 3.04 4.25 10.24
N THR A 74 1.79 4.73 10.29
CA THR A 74 0.73 4.14 11.14
C THR A 74 0.32 2.76 10.64
N ILE A 75 0.25 2.59 9.32
CA ILE A 75 -0.10 1.30 8.69
C ILE A 75 1.05 0.31 8.90
N SER A 76 2.30 0.72 8.66
CA SER A 76 3.50 -0.09 8.88
C SER A 76 3.58 -0.58 10.33
N ALA A 77 3.34 0.30 11.31
CA ALA A 77 3.31 -0.07 12.72
C ALA A 77 2.21 -1.10 13.04
N GLN A 78 1.03 -0.99 12.42
CA GLN A 78 -0.04 -1.97 12.58
C GLN A 78 0.35 -3.33 11.98
N LEU A 79 0.93 -3.36 10.78
CA LEU A 79 1.40 -4.58 10.13
C LEU A 79 2.50 -5.26 10.96
N ALA A 80 3.43 -4.48 11.53
CA ALA A 80 4.45 -4.99 12.44
C ALA A 80 3.82 -5.62 13.69
N GLY A 81 2.72 -5.07 14.20
CA GLY A 81 1.94 -5.66 15.29
C GLY A 81 1.33 -7.02 14.95
N PHE A 82 1.16 -7.34 13.68
CA PHE A 82 0.73 -8.65 13.18
C PHE A 82 1.90 -9.57 12.82
N GLY A 83 3.16 -9.13 13.01
CA GLY A 83 4.37 -9.87 12.65
C GLY A 83 4.81 -9.70 11.19
N VAL A 84 4.15 -8.84 10.41
CA VAL A 84 4.47 -8.59 9.01
C VAL A 84 5.55 -7.50 8.91
N HIS A 85 6.65 -7.80 8.21
CA HIS A 85 7.69 -6.81 7.92
C HIS A 85 7.24 -5.89 6.79
N CYS A 86 7.14 -4.59 7.09
CA CYS A 86 6.70 -3.58 6.13
C CYS A 86 7.32 -2.23 6.48
N ASN A 87 8.02 -1.62 5.53
CA ASN A 87 8.47 -0.24 5.66
C ASN A 87 7.39 0.73 5.15
N PRO A 88 7.34 1.97 5.63
CA PRO A 88 6.38 2.95 5.13
C PRO A 88 6.43 3.17 3.60
N GLU A 89 7.60 3.03 2.99
CA GLU A 89 7.81 3.15 1.54
C GLU A 89 7.24 2.00 0.72
N ASP A 90 6.99 0.85 1.34
CA ASP A 90 6.34 -0.31 0.70
C ASP A 90 4.83 -0.11 0.56
N ILE A 91 4.29 0.97 1.16
CA ILE A 91 2.85 1.25 1.19
C ILE A 91 2.48 2.29 0.14
N ILE A 92 1.69 1.87 -0.83
CA ILE A 92 1.16 2.69 -1.92
C ILE A 92 -0.27 3.09 -1.57
N GLY A 93 -0.43 4.32 -1.08
CA GLY A 93 -1.74 4.86 -0.72
C GLY A 93 -2.33 5.78 -1.80
N SER A 94 -3.64 5.76 -1.95
CA SER A 94 -4.38 6.60 -2.89
C SER A 94 -4.10 8.11 -2.69
N GLY A 95 -3.90 8.55 -1.45
CA GLY A 95 -3.58 9.95 -1.15
C GLY A 95 -2.26 10.41 -1.77
N LYS A 96 -1.20 9.59 -1.68
CA LYS A 96 0.09 9.89 -2.32
C LYS A 96 -0.06 9.91 -3.83
N THR A 97 -0.68 8.91 -4.41
CA THR A 97 -0.92 8.82 -5.85
C THR A 97 -1.73 10.02 -6.36
N GLY A 98 -2.78 10.43 -5.63
CA GLY A 98 -3.56 11.60 -5.97
C GLY A 98 -2.74 12.89 -5.98
N VAL A 99 -1.85 13.09 -5.00
CA VAL A 99 -0.95 14.25 -4.95
C VAL A 99 0.10 14.20 -6.07
N ASP A 100 0.64 13.03 -6.38
CA ASP A 100 1.61 12.88 -7.49
C ASP A 100 0.94 13.22 -8.85
N ILE A 101 -0.31 12.82 -9.05
CA ILE A 101 -1.09 13.22 -10.22
C ILE A 101 -1.35 14.74 -10.20
N LEU A 102 -1.73 15.31 -9.05
CA LEU A 102 -2.00 16.74 -8.92
C LEU A 102 -0.79 17.60 -9.34
N LYS A 103 0.44 17.16 -9.02
CA LYS A 103 1.69 17.81 -9.46
C LYS A 103 1.84 17.89 -10.97
N THR A 104 1.19 17.01 -11.71
CA THR A 104 1.21 17.04 -13.18
C THR A 104 0.15 17.95 -13.77
N LEU A 105 -0.89 18.30 -12.99
CA LEU A 105 -2.05 19.06 -13.45
C LEU A 105 -1.96 20.55 -13.15
N VAL A 106 -1.33 20.92 -12.02
CA VAL A 106 -1.26 22.31 -11.55
C VAL A 106 0.13 22.67 -11.01
N PRO A 107 0.54 23.95 -11.06
CA PRO A 107 1.82 24.39 -10.53
C PRO A 107 1.95 24.15 -9.01
N ALA A 108 3.20 24.04 -8.54
CA ALA A 108 3.49 24.04 -7.11
C ALA A 108 2.97 25.35 -6.45
N GLY A 109 2.51 25.25 -5.21
CA GLY A 109 1.89 26.36 -4.49
C GLY A 109 0.45 26.65 -4.86
N SER A 110 -0.14 25.90 -5.79
CA SER A 110 -1.58 26.02 -6.10
C SER A 110 -2.44 25.75 -4.89
N LYS A 111 -3.56 26.50 -4.81
CA LYS A 111 -4.56 26.36 -3.74
C LYS A 111 -5.41 25.12 -3.94
N VAL A 112 -5.48 24.28 -2.93
CA VAL A 112 -6.22 23.00 -2.98
C VAL A 112 -7.21 22.92 -1.84
N LEU A 113 -8.50 22.77 -2.18
CA LEU A 113 -9.54 22.41 -1.23
C LEU A 113 -9.55 20.90 -1.05
N VAL A 114 -9.34 20.44 0.20
CA VAL A 114 -9.35 19.01 0.51
C VAL A 114 -10.61 18.65 1.28
N VAL A 115 -11.39 17.77 0.67
CA VAL A 115 -12.48 17.06 1.33
C VAL A 115 -11.99 15.67 1.72
N GLY A 116 -11.54 15.51 2.97
CA GLY A 116 -10.94 14.27 3.43
C GLY A 116 -10.29 14.40 4.81
N GLY A 117 -9.73 13.28 5.28
CA GLY A 117 -9.06 13.18 6.58
C GLY A 117 -7.68 13.84 6.62
N GLU A 118 -7.11 13.84 7.82
CA GLU A 118 -5.83 14.48 8.13
C GLU A 118 -4.66 13.93 7.28
N GLY A 119 -4.67 12.62 6.99
CA GLY A 119 -3.64 12.01 6.17
C GLY A 119 -3.57 12.59 4.75
N LEU A 120 -4.72 12.85 4.13
CA LEU A 120 -4.77 13.45 2.80
C LEU A 120 -4.34 14.93 2.84
N ARG A 121 -4.77 15.68 3.86
CA ARG A 121 -4.36 17.07 4.08
C ARG A 121 -2.85 17.20 4.23
N ALA A 122 -2.24 16.36 5.07
CA ALA A 122 -0.80 16.32 5.24
C ALA A 122 -0.07 16.06 3.92
N ARG A 123 -0.55 15.10 3.12
CA ARG A 123 0.04 14.78 1.82
C ARG A 123 -0.02 15.93 0.82
N VAL A 124 -1.10 16.71 0.81
CA VAL A 124 -1.23 17.88 -0.06
C VAL A 124 -0.21 18.95 0.33
N ILE A 125 -0.01 19.20 1.63
CA ILE A 125 1.00 20.15 2.14
C ILE A 125 2.41 19.65 1.79
N GLU A 126 2.74 18.38 2.08
CA GLU A 126 4.02 17.74 1.74
C GLU A 126 4.28 17.78 0.22
N GLY A 127 3.22 17.74 -0.58
CA GLY A 127 3.28 17.88 -2.04
C GLY A 127 3.62 19.26 -2.53
N GLY A 128 3.68 20.27 -1.65
CA GLY A 128 4.01 21.65 -1.98
C GLY A 128 2.81 22.50 -2.39
N PHE A 129 1.59 22.12 -1.97
CA PHE A 129 0.37 22.87 -2.24
C PHE A 129 -0.13 23.63 -1.01
N GLU A 130 -0.91 24.70 -1.24
CA GLU A 130 -1.57 25.49 -0.20
C GLU A 130 -2.96 24.92 0.07
N LEU A 131 -3.21 24.51 1.34
CA LEU A 131 -4.56 24.13 1.74
C LEU A 131 -5.45 25.36 1.90
N VAL A 132 -6.65 25.29 1.33
CA VAL A 132 -7.72 26.27 1.56
C VAL A 132 -8.93 25.61 2.21
N SER A 133 -9.69 26.39 2.95
CA SER A 133 -10.94 26.00 3.65
C SER A 133 -12.17 26.56 2.93
#